data_ae2b233f14e747d94cb3068939b9d307
#
_entry.id   ae2b233f14e747d94cb3068939b9d307
#
_cell.length_a   1.000
_cell.length_b   1.000
_cell.length_c   1.000
_cell.angle_alpha   90.00
_cell.angle_beta   90.00
_cell.angle_gamma   90.00
#
_symmetry.space_group_name_H-M   'P 1'
#
loop_
_entity.id
_entity.type
_entity.pdbx_description
1 polymer ?
#
loop_
_entity_poly.entity_id
_entity_poly.type
_entity_poly.pdbx_seq_one_letter_code
_entity_poly.pdbx_strand_id
1 'polypeptide(L)'
;MSATLSVPSREACLALDRTDALAPLRGQFVIPKGVLYLDGNSLGVLPHATAKRVQQAIEHDWGQGLIRSWNDAGWVDLPRQVGHKIARLVGADGDDLMACDSTSVNLFKVLAAALSIQAIDQPHRQVIVSERGNFPTDLYIAEGLCHLLGGGVDSRSYSLQLVDNHDELDAALALQPAVVMLTQVDYRTGAMHDMAAVTAKIHHAGALAVWDLAHSAGALPVELDRSGADFAIGCGYKYLNGGPGAPAFVWTAKRQQSRALQPLSGWFGHAEPFRFEPGYRAAEGIKRYLAGTPAVLGMIALDAGVDSVLAAEAYGGMAALRAKSLALAELFITLIQGSKSAEVLKLITPRAGAARGSQVSFKASPELGDGYPLMQALIARGVIGDFRAPDILRFGLTPLYLRYCDVFDAAAILNHLIETREWDQPQFHVRAAVT
;
A
#
# COMPACT_ATOMS: atom_id res chain seq x y z
N MET A 1 26.09 7.34 29.16
CA MET A 1 25.49 8.67 29.32
C MET A 1 24.42 8.78 28.25
N SER A 2 23.15 8.62 28.60
CA SER A 2 22.02 8.81 27.71
C SER A 2 21.88 10.30 27.42
N ALA A 3 22.18 10.71 26.19
CA ALA A 3 21.86 12.08 25.78
C ALA A 3 20.33 12.19 25.84
N THR A 4 19.82 12.99 26.75
CA THR A 4 18.43 13.42 26.80
C THR A 4 18.18 14.17 25.48
N LEU A 5 17.53 13.50 24.51
CA LEU A 5 17.03 14.12 23.31
C LEU A 5 16.06 15.23 23.76
N SER A 6 16.41 16.47 23.55
CA SER A 6 15.51 17.59 23.86
C SER A 6 14.26 17.44 22.99
N VAL A 7 13.10 17.37 23.64
CA VAL A 7 11.80 17.29 22.94
C VAL A 7 11.63 18.56 22.11
N PRO A 8 11.43 18.48 20.80
CA PRO A 8 11.27 19.64 19.94
C PRO A 8 10.08 20.51 20.37
N SER A 9 10.24 21.82 20.36
CA SER A 9 9.14 22.75 20.63
C SER A 9 8.26 22.96 19.40
N ARG A 10 7.03 23.45 19.59
CA ARG A 10 6.15 23.83 18.47
C ARG A 10 6.78 24.92 17.58
N GLU A 11 7.56 25.83 18.18
CA GLU A 11 8.28 26.87 17.46
C GLU A 11 9.36 26.29 16.52
N ALA A 12 10.08 25.26 17.00
CA ALA A 12 11.03 24.54 16.17
C ALA A 12 10.33 23.84 14.99
N CYS A 13 9.15 23.25 15.19
CA CYS A 13 8.36 22.64 14.13
C CYS A 13 7.89 23.69 13.10
N LEU A 14 7.45 24.87 13.54
CA LEU A 14 7.10 25.98 12.64
C LEU A 14 8.31 26.50 11.85
N ALA A 15 9.50 26.46 12.43
CA ALA A 15 10.72 26.81 11.70
C ALA A 15 11.04 25.79 10.59
N LEU A 16 10.86 24.48 10.86
CA LEU A 16 10.97 23.43 9.85
C LEU A 16 9.93 23.59 8.73
N ASP A 17 8.67 23.92 9.08
CA ASP A 17 7.60 24.15 8.09
C ASP A 17 7.92 25.32 7.15
N ARG A 18 8.59 26.38 7.63
CA ARG A 18 9.00 27.52 6.78
C ARG A 18 10.09 27.17 5.77
N THR A 19 10.87 26.14 6.03
CA THR A 19 11.98 25.70 5.17
C THR A 19 11.66 24.41 4.40
N ASP A 20 10.45 23.88 4.54
CA ASP A 20 10.01 22.65 3.89
C ASP A 20 9.80 22.86 2.38
N ALA A 21 10.69 22.28 1.58
CA ALA A 21 10.61 22.36 0.12
C ALA A 21 9.31 21.73 -0.43
N LEU A 22 8.70 20.78 0.27
CA LEU A 22 7.45 20.12 -0.13
C LEU A 22 6.19 20.88 0.31
N ALA A 23 6.32 21.98 1.06
CA ALA A 23 5.17 22.75 1.57
C ALA A 23 4.14 23.16 0.49
N PRO A 24 4.53 23.55 -0.75
CA PRO A 24 3.58 23.90 -1.79
C PRO A 24 2.63 22.76 -2.20
N LEU A 25 3.04 21.51 -2.03
CA LEU A 25 2.24 20.34 -2.43
C LEU A 25 0.96 20.18 -1.59
N ARG A 26 0.96 20.64 -0.34
CA ARG A 26 -0.23 20.61 0.53
C ARG A 26 -1.44 21.29 -0.11
N GLY A 27 -1.23 22.38 -0.85
CA GLY A 27 -2.28 23.11 -1.54
C GLY A 27 -3.01 22.34 -2.64
N GLN A 28 -2.55 21.15 -3.00
CA GLN A 28 -3.22 20.27 -3.95
C GLN A 28 -4.37 19.47 -3.34
N PHE A 29 -4.48 19.41 -2.00
CA PHE A 29 -5.38 18.51 -1.28
C PHE A 29 -6.51 19.23 -0.55
N VAL A 30 -7.66 18.58 -0.51
CA VAL A 30 -8.84 19.03 0.26
C VAL A 30 -8.72 18.47 1.67
N ILE A 31 -8.25 19.30 2.61
CA ILE A 31 -8.16 18.95 4.02
C ILE A 31 -9.19 19.76 4.79
N PRO A 32 -10.17 19.14 5.46
CA PRO A 32 -11.16 19.85 6.25
C PRO A 32 -10.51 20.68 7.36
N LYS A 33 -11.08 21.87 7.62
CA LYS A 33 -10.57 22.75 8.68
C LYS A 33 -10.63 22.06 10.05
N GLY A 34 -9.54 22.12 10.80
CA GLY A 34 -9.45 21.53 12.13
C GLY A 34 -9.13 20.03 12.12
N VAL A 35 -8.91 19.43 10.96
CA VAL A 35 -8.52 18.02 10.84
C VAL A 35 -7.01 17.88 10.67
N LEU A 36 -6.41 17.04 11.49
CA LEU A 36 -5.05 16.52 11.38
C LEU A 36 -5.16 15.06 10.91
N TYR A 37 -4.95 14.84 9.60
CA TYR A 37 -5.20 13.55 8.98
C TYR A 37 -3.93 12.69 8.94
N LEU A 38 -3.85 11.73 9.85
CA LEU A 38 -2.73 10.80 9.99
C LEU A 38 -3.13 9.36 9.61
N ASP A 39 -3.99 9.21 8.59
CA ASP A 39 -4.44 7.90 8.13
C ASP A 39 -4.36 7.73 6.60
N GLY A 40 -3.41 8.42 5.96
CA GLY A 40 -3.15 8.27 4.52
C GLY A 40 -2.68 6.88 4.10
N ASN A 41 -2.28 6.06 5.05
CA ASN A 41 -1.98 4.64 4.88
C ASN A 41 -3.24 3.74 4.80
N SER A 42 -4.43 4.26 5.11
CA SER A 42 -5.72 3.57 4.92
C SER A 42 -6.49 4.15 3.74
N LEU A 43 -6.55 5.49 3.62
CA LEU A 43 -7.17 6.18 2.50
C LEU A 43 -6.40 7.49 2.21
N GLY A 44 -6.01 7.71 0.98
CA GLY A 44 -5.39 8.95 0.54
C GLY A 44 -6.37 10.14 0.59
N VAL A 45 -5.83 11.34 0.81
CA VAL A 45 -6.61 12.58 0.83
C VAL A 45 -7.00 12.99 -0.59
N LEU A 46 -8.21 13.52 -0.76
CA LEU A 46 -8.74 13.97 -2.06
C LEU A 46 -7.88 15.09 -2.68
N PRO A 47 -7.27 14.89 -3.85
CA PRO A 47 -6.68 15.98 -4.61
C PRO A 47 -7.76 16.87 -5.25
N HIS A 48 -7.59 18.19 -5.27
CA HIS A 48 -8.52 19.11 -5.94
C HIS A 48 -8.74 18.77 -7.42
N ALA A 49 -7.71 18.26 -8.10
CA ALA A 49 -7.80 17.87 -9.50
C ALA A 49 -8.76 16.71 -9.75
N THR A 50 -8.91 15.80 -8.78
CA THR A 50 -9.74 14.60 -8.93
C THR A 50 -11.20 14.93 -9.19
N ALA A 51 -11.80 15.80 -8.37
CA ALA A 51 -13.20 16.18 -8.52
C ALA A 51 -13.46 16.78 -9.92
N LYS A 52 -12.57 17.68 -10.36
CA LYS A 52 -12.69 18.33 -11.68
C LYS A 52 -12.57 17.32 -12.83
N ARG A 53 -11.60 16.40 -12.79
CA ARG A 53 -11.39 15.40 -13.85
C ARG A 53 -12.54 14.41 -13.94
N VAL A 54 -13.05 13.94 -12.79
CA VAL A 54 -14.19 13.02 -12.75
C VAL A 54 -15.46 13.71 -13.23
N GLN A 55 -15.69 14.97 -12.84
CA GLN A 55 -16.81 15.75 -13.35
C GLN A 55 -16.74 15.93 -14.87
N GLN A 56 -15.58 16.28 -15.42
CA GLN A 56 -15.33 16.39 -16.86
C GLN A 56 -15.66 15.06 -17.57
N ALA A 57 -15.20 13.93 -17.00
CA ALA A 57 -15.47 12.62 -17.56
C ALA A 57 -16.97 12.26 -17.56
N ILE A 58 -17.72 12.66 -16.54
CA ILE A 58 -19.16 12.42 -16.46
C ILE A 58 -19.91 13.32 -17.44
N GLU A 59 -19.65 14.63 -17.42
CA GLU A 59 -20.44 15.61 -18.16
C GLU A 59 -20.13 15.62 -19.67
N HIS A 60 -18.87 15.47 -20.04
CA HIS A 60 -18.42 15.57 -21.43
C HIS A 60 -18.10 14.22 -22.06
N ASP A 61 -17.14 13.49 -21.46
CA ASP A 61 -16.67 12.27 -22.12
C ASP A 61 -17.80 11.25 -22.17
N TRP A 62 -18.46 10.99 -21.07
CA TRP A 62 -19.61 10.09 -21.01
C TRP A 62 -20.88 10.77 -21.51
N GLY A 63 -21.27 11.93 -20.96
CA GLY A 63 -22.55 12.58 -21.24
C GLY A 63 -22.73 13.04 -22.69
N GLN A 64 -21.66 13.46 -23.36
CA GLN A 64 -21.68 13.95 -24.73
C GLN A 64 -20.93 13.03 -25.72
N GLY A 65 -19.79 12.47 -25.30
CA GLY A 65 -18.96 11.59 -26.13
C GLY A 65 -19.58 10.21 -26.33
N LEU A 66 -20.28 9.68 -25.31
CA LEU A 66 -20.91 8.36 -25.31
C LEU A 66 -19.89 7.27 -25.67
N ILE A 67 -20.25 6.33 -26.55
CA ILE A 67 -19.38 5.21 -26.97
C ILE A 67 -18.09 5.68 -27.67
N ARG A 68 -18.10 6.87 -28.28
CA ARG A 68 -16.93 7.41 -29.00
C ARG A 68 -15.76 7.69 -28.04
N SER A 69 -16.03 7.94 -26.77
CA SER A 69 -15.03 8.28 -25.78
C SER A 69 -14.05 7.14 -25.46
N TRP A 70 -14.35 5.91 -25.88
CA TRP A 70 -13.35 4.87 -25.89
C TRP A 70 -12.11 5.26 -26.69
N ASN A 71 -12.28 5.95 -27.82
CA ASN A 71 -11.19 6.48 -28.64
C ASN A 71 -10.91 7.95 -28.32
N ASP A 72 -11.92 8.80 -28.36
CA ASP A 72 -11.77 10.26 -28.33
C ASP A 72 -11.25 10.76 -26.97
N ALA A 73 -11.65 10.13 -25.86
CA ALA A 73 -11.15 10.38 -24.50
C ALA A 73 -10.07 9.39 -24.05
N GLY A 74 -9.65 8.47 -24.91
CA GLY A 74 -8.54 7.55 -24.66
C GLY A 74 -8.81 6.47 -23.59
N TRP A 75 -10.06 6.10 -23.34
CA TRP A 75 -10.42 5.12 -22.31
C TRP A 75 -9.82 3.72 -22.56
N VAL A 76 -9.59 3.36 -23.83
CA VAL A 76 -8.94 2.08 -24.18
C VAL A 76 -7.53 1.99 -23.58
N ASP A 77 -6.77 3.07 -23.61
CA ASP A 77 -5.37 3.12 -23.17
C ASP A 77 -5.19 3.59 -21.73
N LEU A 78 -6.26 4.04 -21.08
CA LEU A 78 -6.21 4.63 -19.74
C LEU A 78 -5.53 3.74 -18.68
N PRO A 79 -5.79 2.40 -18.64
CA PRO A 79 -5.08 1.50 -17.72
C PRO A 79 -3.57 1.52 -17.90
N ARG A 80 -3.08 1.58 -19.15
CA ARG A 80 -1.65 1.65 -19.46
C ARG A 80 -1.07 3.00 -19.11
N GLN A 81 -1.77 4.09 -19.44
CA GLN A 81 -1.32 5.46 -19.13
C GLN A 81 -1.14 5.66 -17.62
N VAL A 82 -2.10 5.22 -16.82
CA VAL A 82 -2.02 5.26 -15.35
C VAL A 82 -0.91 4.33 -14.85
N GLY A 83 -0.79 3.14 -15.45
CA GLY A 83 0.30 2.20 -15.16
C GLY A 83 1.68 2.82 -15.34
N HIS A 84 1.92 3.50 -16.47
CA HIS A 84 3.19 4.21 -16.74
C HIS A 84 3.51 5.28 -15.68
N LYS A 85 2.50 5.99 -15.18
CA LYS A 85 2.69 6.98 -14.11
C LYS A 85 3.06 6.31 -12.78
N ILE A 86 2.37 5.21 -12.42
CA ILE A 86 2.68 4.46 -11.20
C ILE A 86 4.08 3.85 -11.30
N ALA A 87 4.48 3.32 -12.46
CA ALA A 87 5.80 2.73 -12.69
C ALA A 87 6.93 3.70 -12.32
N ARG A 88 6.80 5.00 -12.65
CA ARG A 88 7.77 6.05 -12.24
C ARG A 88 7.93 6.15 -10.73
N LEU A 89 6.85 5.96 -9.97
CA LEU A 89 6.87 6.05 -8.50
C LEU A 89 7.48 4.81 -7.84
N VAL A 90 7.37 3.65 -8.49
CA VAL A 90 7.87 2.38 -7.93
C VAL A 90 9.19 1.92 -8.54
N GLY A 91 9.79 2.71 -9.44
CA GLY A 91 11.08 2.39 -10.07
C GLY A 91 11.00 1.20 -11.02
N ALA A 92 9.97 1.18 -11.88
CA ALA A 92 9.71 0.16 -12.87
C ALA A 92 9.62 0.74 -14.29
N ASP A 93 9.84 -0.11 -15.30
CA ASP A 93 9.51 0.21 -16.69
C ASP A 93 7.98 0.33 -16.84
N GLY A 94 7.52 1.36 -17.55
CA GLY A 94 6.11 1.61 -17.76
C GLY A 94 5.38 0.48 -18.47
N ASP A 95 6.04 -0.19 -19.39
CA ASP A 95 5.46 -1.29 -20.16
C ASP A 95 5.38 -2.62 -19.36
N ASP A 96 5.93 -2.65 -18.16
CA ASP A 96 5.88 -3.82 -17.27
C ASP A 96 4.83 -3.67 -16.14
N LEU A 97 4.07 -2.54 -16.10
CA LEU A 97 3.07 -2.24 -15.09
C LEU A 97 1.73 -1.81 -15.70
N MET A 98 0.63 -2.36 -15.17
CA MET A 98 -0.74 -2.06 -15.59
C MET A 98 -1.62 -1.69 -14.41
N ALA A 99 -2.38 -0.60 -14.52
CA ALA A 99 -3.43 -0.29 -13.55
C ALA A 99 -4.69 -1.07 -13.90
N CYS A 100 -5.17 -1.91 -13.00
CA CYS A 100 -6.39 -2.70 -13.22
C CYS A 100 -6.92 -3.31 -11.93
N ASP A 101 -8.17 -3.71 -11.96
CA ASP A 101 -8.87 -4.49 -10.94
C ASP A 101 -8.66 -4.00 -9.49
N SER A 102 -8.73 -4.91 -8.53
CA SER A 102 -8.38 -4.69 -7.12
C SER A 102 -7.10 -5.43 -6.76
N THR A 103 -6.48 -5.06 -5.64
CA THR A 103 -5.30 -5.75 -5.10
C THR A 103 -5.55 -7.25 -4.97
N SER A 104 -6.71 -7.65 -4.44
CA SER A 104 -7.09 -9.07 -4.26
C SER A 104 -7.18 -9.84 -5.59
N VAL A 105 -7.80 -9.23 -6.61
CA VAL A 105 -7.91 -9.85 -7.94
C VAL A 105 -6.55 -9.93 -8.62
N ASN A 106 -5.74 -8.88 -8.52
CA ASN A 106 -4.39 -8.89 -9.08
C ASN A 106 -3.50 -9.91 -8.38
N LEU A 107 -3.63 -10.06 -7.04
CA LEU A 107 -2.91 -11.08 -6.30
C LEU A 107 -3.26 -12.50 -6.77
N PHE A 108 -4.55 -12.78 -6.95
CA PHE A 108 -4.99 -14.05 -7.52
C PHE A 108 -4.33 -14.33 -8.88
N LYS A 109 -4.30 -13.33 -9.77
CA LYS A 109 -3.69 -13.45 -11.10
C LYS A 109 -2.19 -13.74 -11.02
N VAL A 110 -1.44 -12.98 -10.22
CA VAL A 110 0.02 -13.15 -10.15
C VAL A 110 0.41 -14.43 -9.45
N LEU A 111 -0.32 -14.87 -8.41
CA LEU A 111 -0.08 -16.16 -7.75
C LEU A 111 -0.37 -17.33 -8.70
N ALA A 112 -1.49 -17.28 -9.42
CA ALA A 112 -1.82 -18.29 -10.41
C ALA A 112 -0.76 -18.35 -11.53
N ALA A 113 -0.30 -17.19 -12.01
CA ALA A 113 0.78 -17.12 -13.00
C ALA A 113 2.10 -17.68 -12.46
N ALA A 114 2.48 -17.33 -11.25
CA ALA A 114 3.71 -17.83 -10.61
C ALA A 114 3.65 -19.35 -10.41
N LEU A 115 2.52 -19.88 -9.95
CA LEU A 115 2.33 -21.33 -9.79
C LEU A 115 2.32 -22.06 -11.15
N SER A 116 1.75 -21.45 -12.21
CA SER A 116 1.77 -22.05 -13.54
C SER A 116 3.19 -22.14 -14.12
N ILE A 117 4.04 -21.15 -13.84
CA ILE A 117 5.47 -21.18 -14.21
C ILE A 117 6.19 -22.30 -13.44
N GLN A 118 5.99 -22.36 -12.12
CA GLN A 118 6.63 -23.38 -11.27
C GLN A 118 6.15 -24.79 -11.61
N ALA A 119 4.89 -24.96 -11.99
CA ALA A 119 4.39 -26.28 -12.42
C ALA A 119 5.10 -26.82 -13.67
N ILE A 120 5.66 -25.95 -14.51
CA ILE A 120 6.48 -26.32 -15.68
C ILE A 120 7.93 -26.52 -15.27
N ASP A 121 8.52 -25.56 -14.53
CA ASP A 121 9.95 -25.57 -14.21
C ASP A 121 10.31 -26.55 -13.12
N GLN A 122 9.45 -26.64 -12.09
CA GLN A 122 9.68 -27.39 -10.84
C GLN A 122 8.37 -28.04 -10.34
N PRO A 123 7.81 -29.02 -11.06
CA PRO A 123 6.47 -29.56 -10.81
C PRO A 123 6.26 -30.19 -9.42
N HIS A 124 7.33 -30.46 -8.71
CA HIS A 124 7.28 -30.98 -7.33
C HIS A 124 7.08 -29.88 -6.27
N ARG A 125 7.23 -28.59 -6.64
CA ARG A 125 7.06 -27.46 -5.74
C ARG A 125 5.62 -26.99 -5.74
N GLN A 126 4.97 -27.07 -4.58
CA GLN A 126 3.52 -26.82 -4.47
C GLN A 126 3.19 -25.95 -3.24
N VAL A 127 4.21 -25.41 -2.55
CA VAL A 127 4.00 -24.60 -1.35
C VAL A 127 4.11 -23.13 -1.69
N ILE A 128 3.10 -22.35 -1.26
CA ILE A 128 3.18 -20.90 -1.14
C ILE A 128 3.62 -20.60 0.29
N VAL A 129 4.64 -19.77 0.46
CA VAL A 129 5.06 -19.26 1.79
C VAL A 129 4.62 -17.81 1.92
N SER A 130 4.08 -17.45 3.09
CA SER A 130 3.78 -16.06 3.45
C SER A 130 3.95 -15.83 4.95
N GLU A 131 4.03 -14.59 5.37
CA GLU A 131 4.00 -14.23 6.79
C GLU A 131 2.59 -14.32 7.37
N ARG A 132 2.47 -14.87 8.60
CA ARG A 132 1.20 -14.92 9.34
C ARG A 132 0.65 -13.53 9.64
N GLY A 133 1.52 -12.56 9.79
CA GLY A 133 1.19 -11.16 10.00
C GLY A 133 0.78 -10.41 8.73
N ASN A 134 0.81 -11.03 7.54
CA ASN A 134 0.42 -10.38 6.30
C ASN A 134 -1.06 -9.94 6.33
N PHE A 135 -1.44 -9.03 5.43
CA PHE A 135 -2.83 -8.57 5.36
C PHE A 135 -3.75 -9.76 5.09
N PRO A 136 -4.85 -9.94 5.87
CA PRO A 136 -5.63 -11.18 5.83
C PRO A 136 -6.14 -11.57 4.44
N THR A 137 -6.50 -10.59 3.60
CA THR A 137 -6.95 -10.86 2.23
C THR A 137 -5.90 -11.59 1.40
N ASP A 138 -4.62 -11.30 1.58
CA ASP A 138 -3.56 -11.94 0.82
C ASP A 138 -3.47 -13.43 1.15
N LEU A 139 -3.62 -13.75 2.44
CA LEU A 139 -3.66 -15.13 2.91
C LEU A 139 -4.92 -15.85 2.39
N TYR A 140 -6.10 -15.19 2.44
CA TYR A 140 -7.36 -15.78 1.94
C TYR A 140 -7.31 -16.06 0.45
N ILE A 141 -6.71 -15.18 -0.36
CA ILE A 141 -6.54 -15.40 -1.81
C ILE A 141 -5.59 -16.57 -2.06
N ALA A 142 -4.49 -16.66 -1.32
CA ALA A 142 -3.56 -17.79 -1.45
C ALA A 142 -4.21 -19.11 -1.04
N GLU A 143 -4.94 -19.15 0.08
CA GLU A 143 -5.69 -20.34 0.53
C GLU A 143 -6.76 -20.75 -0.51
N GLY A 144 -7.55 -19.78 -1.00
CA GLY A 144 -8.58 -20.02 -2.02
C GLY A 144 -7.99 -20.59 -3.31
N LEU A 145 -6.83 -20.09 -3.73
CA LEU A 145 -6.13 -20.61 -4.91
C LEU A 145 -5.58 -22.02 -4.68
N CYS A 146 -4.97 -22.27 -3.52
CA CYS A 146 -4.53 -23.62 -3.15
C CYS A 146 -5.71 -24.62 -3.18
N HIS A 147 -6.85 -24.22 -2.60
CA HIS A 147 -8.05 -25.05 -2.61
C HIS A 147 -8.55 -25.35 -4.03
N LEU A 148 -8.59 -24.31 -4.89
CA LEU A 148 -8.98 -24.46 -6.31
C LEU A 148 -8.08 -25.43 -7.08
N LEU A 149 -6.78 -25.45 -6.76
CA LEU A 149 -5.79 -26.31 -7.42
C LEU A 149 -5.73 -27.73 -6.85
N GLY A 150 -6.74 -28.15 -6.11
CA GLY A 150 -6.88 -29.53 -5.60
C GLY A 150 -6.39 -29.72 -4.17
N GLY A 151 -6.31 -28.65 -3.38
CA GLY A 151 -6.09 -28.68 -1.94
C GLY A 151 -7.21 -29.42 -1.22
N GLY A 152 -6.92 -30.56 -0.67
CA GLY A 152 -7.82 -31.38 0.14
C GLY A 152 -7.03 -32.35 0.99
N VAL A 153 -7.65 -32.90 2.02
CA VAL A 153 -7.05 -33.57 3.20
C VAL A 153 -6.08 -34.72 2.88
N ASP A 154 -6.02 -35.23 1.64
CA ASP A 154 -5.20 -36.41 1.29
C ASP A 154 -4.41 -36.28 -0.01
N SER A 155 -4.29 -35.09 -0.60
CA SER A 155 -3.58 -34.94 -1.87
C SER A 155 -2.22 -34.25 -1.68
N ARG A 156 -1.25 -34.64 -2.47
CA ARG A 156 0.01 -33.89 -2.72
C ARG A 156 -0.35 -32.61 -3.49
N SER A 157 -1.03 -31.68 -2.81
CA SER A 157 -1.66 -30.51 -3.41
C SER A 157 -1.02 -29.23 -2.91
N TYR A 158 -1.26 -28.17 -3.63
CA TYR A 158 -0.82 -26.84 -3.25
C TYR A 158 -1.26 -26.47 -1.84
N SER A 159 -0.37 -25.86 -1.06
CA SER A 159 -0.62 -25.47 0.32
C SER A 159 -0.01 -24.12 0.64
N LEU A 160 -0.60 -23.43 1.62
CA LEU A 160 -0.06 -22.20 2.19
C LEU A 160 0.65 -22.51 3.50
N GLN A 161 1.92 -22.17 3.59
CA GLN A 161 2.73 -22.23 4.81
C GLN A 161 2.94 -20.82 5.35
N LEU A 162 2.60 -20.61 6.62
CA LEU A 162 2.76 -19.33 7.29
C LEU A 162 3.99 -19.35 8.21
N VAL A 163 4.76 -18.27 8.16
CA VAL A 163 5.95 -18.02 9.00
C VAL A 163 5.72 -16.75 9.84
N ASP A 164 6.39 -16.69 11.00
CA ASP A 164 6.21 -15.57 11.94
C ASP A 164 7.42 -14.60 11.98
N ASN A 165 8.57 -15.01 11.43
CA ASN A 165 9.81 -14.23 11.46
C ASN A 165 10.80 -14.67 10.38
N HIS A 166 11.93 -13.98 10.29
CA HIS A 166 12.97 -14.25 9.30
C HIS A 166 13.63 -15.64 9.44
N ASP A 167 13.81 -16.14 10.67
CA ASP A 167 14.42 -17.45 10.89
C ASP A 167 13.48 -18.56 10.38
N GLU A 168 12.18 -18.41 10.60
CA GLU A 168 11.18 -19.32 10.06
C GLU A 168 11.06 -19.20 8.53
N LEU A 169 11.23 -17.99 7.98
CA LEU A 169 11.28 -17.81 6.53
C LEU A 169 12.48 -18.55 5.94
N ASP A 170 13.67 -18.43 6.53
CA ASP A 170 14.87 -19.13 6.07
C ASP A 170 14.68 -20.67 6.18
N ALA A 171 14.04 -21.17 7.23
CA ALA A 171 13.68 -22.57 7.37
C ALA A 171 12.64 -23.03 6.31
N ALA A 172 11.64 -22.21 6.00
CA ALA A 172 10.64 -22.50 4.97
C ALA A 172 11.25 -22.50 3.57
N LEU A 173 12.21 -21.62 3.28
CA LEU A 173 12.95 -21.60 2.02
C LEU A 173 13.76 -22.89 1.80
N ALA A 174 14.30 -23.50 2.87
CA ALA A 174 15.00 -24.79 2.78
C ALA A 174 14.08 -25.96 2.33
N LEU A 175 12.76 -25.82 2.49
CA LEU A 175 11.76 -26.77 2.01
C LEU A 175 11.40 -26.61 0.53
N GLN A 176 12.09 -25.72 -0.18
CA GLN A 176 11.95 -25.48 -1.61
C GLN A 176 10.50 -25.11 -2.03
N PRO A 177 9.93 -24.01 -1.52
CA PRO A 177 8.59 -23.58 -1.90
C PRO A 177 8.50 -23.23 -3.40
N ALA A 178 7.27 -23.21 -3.93
CA ALA A 178 7.02 -22.73 -5.29
C ALA A 178 7.08 -21.19 -5.36
N VAL A 179 6.41 -20.53 -4.42
CA VAL A 179 6.25 -19.09 -4.38
C VAL A 179 6.41 -18.59 -2.95
N VAL A 180 7.04 -17.44 -2.81
CA VAL A 180 7.03 -16.66 -1.56
C VAL A 180 6.31 -15.35 -1.83
N MET A 181 5.25 -15.10 -1.07
CA MET A 181 4.40 -13.92 -1.16
C MET A 181 4.53 -13.09 0.12
N LEU A 182 5.05 -11.88 0.01
CA LEU A 182 5.30 -10.98 1.14
C LEU A 182 4.77 -9.58 0.87
N THR A 183 4.41 -8.87 1.95
CA THR A 183 4.15 -7.43 1.91
C THR A 183 5.42 -6.67 2.25
N GLN A 184 5.86 -5.74 1.41
CA GLN A 184 7.12 -5.01 1.64
C GLN A 184 7.10 -4.22 2.94
N VAL A 185 5.97 -3.58 3.25
CA VAL A 185 5.77 -2.83 4.51
C VAL A 185 4.60 -3.42 5.25
N ASP A 186 4.85 -4.00 6.41
CA ASP A 186 3.83 -4.59 7.27
C ASP A 186 2.77 -3.55 7.69
N TYR A 187 1.51 -3.89 7.47
CA TYR A 187 0.39 -2.95 7.69
C TYR A 187 0.12 -2.64 9.16
N ARG A 188 0.53 -3.50 10.10
CA ARG A 188 0.32 -3.33 11.54
C ARG A 188 1.45 -2.56 12.19
N THR A 189 2.68 -2.94 11.93
CA THR A 189 3.87 -2.43 12.61
C THR A 189 4.58 -1.34 11.81
N GLY A 190 4.40 -1.32 10.49
CA GLY A 190 5.20 -0.50 9.60
C GLY A 190 6.62 -1.03 9.38
N ALA A 191 6.95 -2.24 9.86
CA ALA A 191 8.22 -2.87 9.56
C ALA A 191 8.38 -3.09 8.05
N MET A 192 9.60 -2.93 7.54
CA MET A 192 9.89 -2.98 6.12
C MET A 192 10.97 -4.01 5.81
N HIS A 193 10.70 -4.87 4.85
CA HIS A 193 11.70 -5.80 4.28
C HIS A 193 12.68 -5.07 3.36
N ASP A 194 13.94 -5.49 3.39
CA ASP A 194 14.87 -5.27 2.27
C ASP A 194 14.46 -6.19 1.11
N MET A 195 13.67 -5.62 0.19
CA MET A 195 13.04 -6.39 -0.88
C MET A 195 14.08 -7.09 -1.77
N ALA A 196 15.21 -6.43 -2.07
CA ALA A 196 16.26 -7.00 -2.91
C ALA A 196 16.97 -8.17 -2.20
N ALA A 197 17.34 -7.99 -0.94
CA ALA A 197 18.01 -9.03 -0.17
C ALA A 197 17.11 -10.25 0.06
N VAL A 198 15.82 -10.04 0.38
CA VAL A 198 14.86 -11.13 0.57
C VAL A 198 14.55 -11.83 -0.75
N THR A 199 14.36 -11.09 -1.85
CA THR A 199 14.17 -11.68 -3.18
C THR A 199 15.36 -12.56 -3.60
N ALA A 200 16.59 -12.11 -3.34
CA ALA A 200 17.78 -12.91 -3.63
C ALA A 200 17.78 -14.25 -2.87
N LYS A 201 17.38 -14.26 -1.60
CA LYS A 201 17.22 -15.50 -0.81
C LYS A 201 16.14 -16.42 -1.39
N ILE A 202 14.99 -15.85 -1.79
CA ILE A 202 13.88 -16.58 -2.42
C ILE A 202 14.35 -17.26 -3.71
N HIS A 203 15.06 -16.53 -4.56
CA HIS A 203 15.61 -17.05 -5.81
C HIS A 203 16.70 -18.12 -5.57
N HIS A 204 17.55 -17.93 -4.57
CA HIS A 204 18.54 -18.94 -4.21
C HIS A 204 17.89 -20.28 -3.83
N ALA A 205 16.73 -20.23 -3.18
CA ALA A 205 15.91 -21.41 -2.88
C ALA A 205 15.15 -21.94 -4.12
N GLY A 206 15.19 -21.23 -5.27
CA GLY A 206 14.52 -21.58 -6.52
C GLY A 206 13.01 -21.29 -6.53
N ALA A 207 12.52 -20.49 -5.61
CA ALA A 207 11.13 -20.01 -5.57
C ALA A 207 10.96 -18.72 -6.35
N LEU A 208 9.71 -18.36 -6.71
CA LEU A 208 9.36 -17.06 -7.29
C LEU A 208 8.90 -16.09 -6.19
N ALA A 209 9.27 -14.82 -6.34
CA ALA A 209 8.96 -13.76 -5.39
C ALA A 209 7.76 -12.93 -5.85
N VAL A 210 6.72 -12.83 -5.02
CA VAL A 210 5.54 -11.99 -5.19
C VAL A 210 5.48 -10.96 -4.06
N TRP A 211 5.40 -9.67 -4.42
CA TRP A 211 5.41 -8.58 -3.45
C TRP A 211 4.10 -7.78 -3.46
N ASP A 212 3.50 -7.56 -2.28
CA ASP A 212 2.47 -6.54 -2.09
C ASP A 212 3.11 -5.21 -1.71
N LEU A 213 2.84 -4.18 -2.49
CA LEU A 213 3.33 -2.81 -2.34
C LEU A 213 2.26 -1.84 -1.83
N ALA A 214 1.16 -2.34 -1.26
CA ALA A 214 0.03 -1.51 -0.84
C ALA A 214 0.40 -0.42 0.18
N HIS A 215 1.46 -0.62 0.98
CA HIS A 215 1.98 0.36 1.92
C HIS A 215 3.32 1.00 1.47
N SER A 216 3.77 0.71 0.26
CA SER A 216 5.05 1.18 -0.30
C SER A 216 4.87 2.14 -1.46
N ALA A 217 3.99 1.79 -2.42
CA ALA A 217 3.78 2.59 -3.63
C ALA A 217 3.27 3.99 -3.29
N GLY A 218 4.01 5.02 -3.69
CA GLY A 218 3.73 6.41 -3.36
C GLY A 218 4.19 6.86 -1.96
N ALA A 219 4.68 5.94 -1.11
CA ALA A 219 5.14 6.25 0.25
C ALA A 219 6.67 6.27 0.38
N LEU A 220 7.37 5.44 -0.41
CA LEU A 220 8.83 5.29 -0.35
C LEU A 220 9.38 4.84 -1.71
N PRO A 221 10.69 5.04 -1.97
CA PRO A 221 11.35 4.44 -3.13
C PRO A 221 11.31 2.91 -3.06
N VAL A 222 10.81 2.26 -4.10
CA VAL A 222 10.68 0.79 -4.17
C VAL A 222 11.79 0.17 -5.00
N GLU A 223 12.22 0.84 -6.10
CA GLU A 223 13.26 0.35 -7.03
C GLU A 223 12.92 -1.05 -7.59
N LEU A 224 11.69 -1.22 -8.07
CA LEU A 224 11.10 -2.53 -8.38
C LEU A 224 11.92 -3.33 -9.40
N ASP A 225 12.37 -2.70 -10.50
CA ASP A 225 13.19 -3.38 -11.52
C ASP A 225 14.54 -3.88 -10.97
N ARG A 226 15.08 -3.17 -9.96
CA ARG A 226 16.35 -3.54 -9.31
C ARG A 226 16.21 -4.57 -8.21
N SER A 227 15.00 -4.72 -7.67
CA SER A 227 14.72 -5.64 -6.57
C SER A 227 14.89 -7.10 -6.92
N GLY A 228 14.87 -7.43 -8.21
CA GLY A 228 14.86 -8.78 -8.70
C GLY A 228 13.50 -9.50 -8.58
N ALA A 229 12.45 -8.86 -8.05
CA ALA A 229 11.12 -9.45 -7.92
C ALA A 229 10.62 -10.09 -9.21
N ASP A 230 9.69 -11.06 -9.12
CA ASP A 230 9.05 -11.67 -10.27
C ASP A 230 7.71 -11.01 -10.57
N PHE A 231 6.95 -10.74 -9.51
CA PHE A 231 5.64 -10.11 -9.57
C PHE A 231 5.47 -9.11 -8.42
N ALA A 232 4.68 -8.08 -8.67
CA ALA A 232 4.24 -7.18 -7.63
C ALA A 232 2.81 -6.68 -7.88
N ILE A 233 2.12 -6.37 -6.80
CA ILE A 233 0.80 -5.74 -6.81
C ILE A 233 0.79 -4.56 -5.84
N GLY A 234 -0.21 -3.70 -5.93
CA GLY A 234 -0.44 -2.67 -4.93
C GLY A 234 -1.78 -1.99 -5.16
N CYS A 235 -2.26 -1.22 -4.19
CA CYS A 235 -3.55 -0.55 -4.25
C CYS A 235 -3.44 0.91 -4.70
N GLY A 236 -4.50 1.45 -5.32
CA GLY A 236 -4.55 2.84 -5.78
C GLY A 236 -5.11 3.83 -4.76
N TYR A 237 -5.80 3.37 -3.70
CA TYR A 237 -6.57 4.24 -2.82
C TYR A 237 -5.83 4.77 -1.58
N LYS A 238 -4.65 4.24 -1.26
CA LYS A 238 -3.83 4.68 -0.11
C LYS A 238 -2.92 5.86 -0.53
N TYR A 239 -1.61 5.67 -0.49
CA TYR A 239 -0.62 6.71 -0.80
C TYR A 239 -0.64 7.22 -2.26
N LEU A 240 -1.30 6.50 -3.17
CA LEU A 240 -1.52 6.96 -4.55
C LEU A 240 -2.74 7.90 -4.69
N ASN A 241 -3.48 8.17 -3.61
CA ASN A 241 -4.57 9.15 -3.52
C ASN A 241 -5.71 8.97 -4.56
N GLY A 242 -5.90 7.75 -5.07
CA GLY A 242 -6.88 7.46 -6.11
C GLY A 242 -8.34 7.47 -5.65
N GLY A 243 -8.58 7.64 -4.35
CA GLY A 243 -9.92 7.67 -3.75
C GLY A 243 -10.48 6.28 -3.41
N PRO A 244 -11.63 6.24 -2.73
CA PRO A 244 -12.21 4.98 -2.23
C PRO A 244 -12.56 4.04 -3.39
N GLY A 245 -12.09 2.78 -3.29
CA GLY A 245 -12.29 1.77 -4.32
C GLY A 245 -11.49 1.98 -5.61
N ALA A 246 -10.50 2.87 -5.61
CA ALA A 246 -9.64 3.09 -6.77
C ALA A 246 -9.03 1.77 -7.27
N PRO A 247 -8.88 1.61 -8.61
CA PRO A 247 -8.20 0.46 -9.17
C PRO A 247 -6.80 0.27 -8.56
N ALA A 248 -6.39 -0.98 -8.51
CA ALA A 248 -5.06 -1.41 -8.12
C ALA A 248 -4.10 -1.39 -9.31
N PHE A 249 -2.89 -1.91 -9.10
CA PHE A 249 -1.95 -2.16 -10.19
C PHE A 249 -1.30 -3.53 -10.04
N VAL A 250 -0.81 -4.03 -11.17
CA VAL A 250 -0.01 -5.24 -11.27
C VAL A 250 1.26 -4.96 -12.07
N TRP A 251 2.37 -5.49 -11.60
CA TRP A 251 3.65 -5.48 -12.29
C TRP A 251 4.16 -6.91 -12.46
N THR A 252 4.78 -7.17 -13.59
CA THR A 252 5.39 -8.48 -13.87
C THR A 252 6.75 -8.25 -14.51
N ALA A 253 7.78 -8.83 -13.92
CA ALA A 253 9.13 -8.77 -14.47
C ALA A 253 9.15 -9.23 -15.93
N LYS A 254 9.81 -8.49 -16.80
CA LYS A 254 9.86 -8.74 -18.24
C LYS A 254 10.21 -10.19 -18.58
N ARG A 255 11.12 -10.82 -17.80
CA ARG A 255 11.51 -12.24 -17.94
C ARG A 255 10.36 -13.22 -17.71
N GLN A 256 9.31 -12.83 -17.00
CA GLN A 256 8.17 -13.69 -16.68
C GLN A 256 6.96 -13.43 -17.59
N GLN A 257 6.89 -12.30 -18.27
CA GLN A 257 5.67 -11.89 -19.00
C GLN A 257 5.25 -12.88 -20.08
N SER A 258 6.18 -13.41 -20.86
CA SER A 258 5.86 -14.38 -21.92
C SER A 258 5.37 -15.74 -21.39
N ARG A 259 5.74 -16.06 -20.14
CA ARG A 259 5.47 -17.34 -19.47
C ARG A 259 4.26 -17.27 -18.54
N ALA A 260 3.91 -16.08 -18.08
CA ALA A 260 2.85 -15.85 -17.10
C ALA A 260 1.47 -16.12 -17.70
N LEU A 261 0.84 -17.21 -17.27
CA LEU A 261 -0.53 -17.56 -17.61
C LEU A 261 -1.42 -17.31 -16.41
N GLN A 262 -2.28 -16.30 -16.50
CA GLN A 262 -3.28 -16.02 -15.47
C GLN A 262 -4.66 -16.48 -15.90
N PRO A 263 -5.49 -17.07 -15.01
CA PRO A 263 -6.71 -17.78 -15.40
C PRO A 263 -7.91 -16.89 -15.70
N LEU A 264 -7.90 -15.60 -15.30
CA LEU A 264 -8.98 -14.66 -15.60
C LEU A 264 -8.85 -14.12 -17.04
N SER A 265 -8.99 -15.03 -18.00
CA SER A 265 -8.85 -14.79 -19.44
C SER A 265 -9.98 -13.91 -19.96
N GLY A 266 -9.91 -12.60 -19.66
CA GLY A 266 -10.94 -11.66 -20.06
C GLY A 266 -10.69 -11.02 -21.43
N TRP A 267 -11.75 -10.49 -22.02
CA TRP A 267 -11.72 -9.95 -23.38
C TRP A 267 -10.75 -8.79 -23.58
N PHE A 268 -10.55 -7.92 -22.55
CA PHE A 268 -9.64 -6.78 -22.64
C PHE A 268 -8.16 -7.19 -22.59
N GLY A 269 -7.87 -8.37 -22.02
CA GLY A 269 -6.55 -9.02 -22.03
C GLY A 269 -6.29 -9.88 -23.27
N HIS A 270 -7.22 -9.94 -24.21
CA HIS A 270 -7.04 -10.66 -25.47
C HIS A 270 -6.11 -9.90 -26.42
N ALA A 271 -5.36 -10.60 -27.25
CA ALA A 271 -4.44 -10.01 -28.24
C ALA A 271 -5.16 -9.08 -29.23
N GLU A 272 -6.40 -9.42 -29.61
CA GLU A 272 -7.25 -8.65 -30.53
C GLU A 272 -8.68 -8.57 -29.97
N PRO A 273 -8.90 -7.74 -28.91
CA PRO A 273 -10.14 -7.76 -28.13
C PRO A 273 -11.40 -7.42 -28.93
N PHE A 274 -11.27 -6.63 -29.98
CA PHE A 274 -12.41 -6.15 -30.80
C PHE A 274 -12.76 -7.07 -32.00
N ARG A 275 -12.05 -8.19 -32.15
CA ARG A 275 -12.43 -9.21 -33.17
C ARG A 275 -13.58 -10.09 -32.70
N PHE A 276 -13.81 -10.17 -31.38
CA PHE A 276 -14.88 -10.96 -30.74
C PHE A 276 -14.91 -12.43 -31.19
N GLU A 277 -13.74 -13.01 -31.47
CA GLU A 277 -13.61 -14.40 -31.91
C GLU A 277 -13.68 -15.36 -30.71
N PRO A 278 -14.24 -16.57 -30.87
CA PRO A 278 -14.14 -17.63 -29.90
C PRO A 278 -12.68 -18.06 -29.71
N GLY A 279 -12.33 -18.40 -28.46
CA GLY A 279 -10.98 -18.82 -28.12
C GLY A 279 -10.09 -17.67 -27.67
N TYR A 280 -9.51 -17.85 -26.49
CA TYR A 280 -8.67 -16.81 -25.86
C TYR A 280 -7.22 -16.93 -26.34
N ARG A 281 -6.67 -15.82 -26.78
CA ARG A 281 -5.26 -15.64 -27.08
C ARG A 281 -4.77 -14.43 -26.28
N ALA A 282 -3.92 -14.68 -25.30
CA ALA A 282 -3.40 -13.63 -24.42
C ALA A 282 -2.68 -12.53 -25.21
N ALA A 283 -2.88 -11.28 -24.81
CA ALA A 283 -2.10 -10.16 -25.30
C ALA A 283 -0.63 -10.32 -24.88
N GLU A 284 0.27 -9.65 -25.60
CA GLU A 284 1.69 -9.61 -25.24
C GLU A 284 1.91 -8.71 -24.00
N GLY A 285 2.98 -8.99 -23.27
CA GLY A 285 3.43 -8.19 -22.14
C GLY A 285 2.40 -8.14 -21.01
N ILE A 286 2.42 -7.04 -20.28
CA ILE A 286 1.57 -6.81 -19.11
C ILE A 286 0.08 -6.68 -19.45
N LYS A 287 -0.28 -6.35 -20.69
CA LYS A 287 -1.67 -6.16 -21.11
C LYS A 287 -2.53 -7.42 -20.89
N ARG A 288 -1.95 -8.61 -20.88
CA ARG A 288 -2.65 -9.88 -20.58
C ARG A 288 -3.29 -9.95 -19.20
N TYR A 289 -2.90 -9.05 -18.28
CA TYR A 289 -3.50 -8.96 -16.95
C TYR A 289 -4.82 -8.18 -16.92
N LEU A 290 -5.20 -7.50 -18.00
CA LEU A 290 -6.55 -6.95 -18.13
C LEU A 290 -7.56 -8.09 -18.27
N ALA A 291 -8.69 -7.97 -17.55
CA ALA A 291 -9.77 -8.95 -17.63
C ALA A 291 -11.00 -8.34 -18.31
N GLY A 292 -11.85 -7.66 -17.55
CA GLY A 292 -13.03 -6.98 -18.06
C GLY A 292 -12.78 -5.55 -18.53
N THR A 293 -13.86 -4.87 -18.83
CA THR A 293 -13.89 -3.43 -19.11
C THR A 293 -13.31 -2.65 -17.92
N PRO A 294 -12.35 -1.73 -18.12
CA PRO A 294 -11.78 -0.93 -17.04
C PRO A 294 -12.82 -0.07 -16.32
N ALA A 295 -12.65 0.13 -15.03
CA ALA A 295 -13.45 1.04 -14.21
C ALA A 295 -13.06 2.50 -14.50
N VAL A 296 -13.53 3.07 -15.63
CA VAL A 296 -13.06 4.33 -16.21
C VAL A 296 -13.08 5.48 -15.19
N LEU A 297 -14.19 5.72 -14.50
CA LEU A 297 -14.28 6.84 -13.54
C LEU A 297 -13.31 6.67 -12.36
N GLY A 298 -13.18 5.44 -11.84
CA GLY A 298 -12.19 5.14 -10.80
C GLY A 298 -10.75 5.28 -11.31
N MET A 299 -10.50 4.93 -12.56
CA MET A 299 -9.19 5.09 -13.20
C MET A 299 -8.81 6.56 -13.40
N ILE A 300 -9.76 7.41 -13.78
CA ILE A 300 -9.56 8.87 -13.89
C ILE A 300 -9.27 9.50 -12.52
N ALA A 301 -9.96 9.03 -11.48
CA ALA A 301 -9.67 9.47 -10.11
C ALA A 301 -8.26 9.03 -9.66
N LEU A 302 -7.87 7.79 -9.97
CA LEU A 302 -6.52 7.28 -9.71
C LEU A 302 -5.45 8.06 -10.49
N ASP A 303 -5.70 8.37 -11.75
CA ASP A 303 -4.79 9.17 -12.59
C ASP A 303 -4.48 10.52 -11.93
N ALA A 304 -5.52 11.22 -11.45
CA ALA A 304 -5.36 12.49 -10.73
C ALA A 304 -4.64 12.31 -9.38
N GLY A 305 -4.91 11.21 -8.69
CA GLY A 305 -4.23 10.86 -7.43
C GLY A 305 -2.73 10.65 -7.64
N VAL A 306 -2.35 9.86 -8.64
CA VAL A 306 -0.95 9.58 -8.99
C VAL A 306 -0.22 10.88 -9.40
N ASP A 307 -0.88 11.76 -10.16
CA ASP A 307 -0.30 13.06 -10.53
C ASP A 307 0.01 13.92 -9.29
N SER A 308 -0.79 13.83 -8.22
CA SER A 308 -0.53 14.55 -6.97
C SER A 308 0.76 14.09 -6.28
N VAL A 309 1.13 12.82 -6.45
CA VAL A 309 2.40 12.27 -5.94
C VAL A 309 3.56 12.63 -6.86
N LEU A 310 3.38 12.48 -8.18
CA LEU A 310 4.38 12.85 -9.19
C LEU A 310 4.74 14.33 -9.15
N ALA A 311 3.86 15.21 -8.69
CA ALA A 311 4.17 16.63 -8.49
C ALA A 311 5.38 16.85 -7.57
N ALA A 312 5.73 15.89 -6.72
CA ALA A 312 6.92 15.93 -5.89
C ALA A 312 8.22 15.84 -6.70
N GLU A 313 8.21 15.41 -7.96
CA GLU A 313 9.42 15.34 -8.81
C GLU A 313 10.10 16.69 -8.95
N ALA A 314 9.33 17.78 -9.00
CA ALA A 314 9.86 19.16 -9.01
C ALA A 314 10.63 19.52 -7.72
N TYR A 315 10.51 18.73 -6.67
CA TYR A 315 11.05 18.96 -5.33
C TYR A 315 11.96 17.83 -4.84
N GLY A 316 12.46 16.99 -5.75
CA GLY A 316 13.34 15.87 -5.43
C GLY A 316 12.66 14.50 -5.38
N GLY A 317 11.38 14.41 -5.79
CA GLY A 317 10.66 13.16 -6.02
C GLY A 317 10.47 12.28 -4.79
N MET A 318 10.46 10.97 -5.02
CA MET A 318 10.26 9.97 -3.96
C MET A 318 11.35 10.03 -2.87
N ALA A 319 12.57 10.46 -3.19
CA ALA A 319 13.62 10.62 -2.19
C ALA A 319 13.31 11.75 -1.19
N ALA A 320 12.82 12.89 -1.67
CA ALA A 320 12.41 14.01 -0.83
C ALA A 320 11.16 13.66 0.02
N LEU A 321 10.17 12.98 -0.59
CA LEU A 321 9.01 12.45 0.15
C LEU A 321 9.45 11.50 1.27
N ARG A 322 10.36 10.58 0.97
CA ARG A 322 10.90 9.65 1.95
C ARG A 322 11.62 10.35 3.09
N ALA A 323 12.48 11.30 2.79
CA ALA A 323 13.24 12.05 3.80
C ALA A 323 12.30 12.79 4.76
N LYS A 324 11.29 13.50 4.25
CA LYS A 324 10.29 14.19 5.08
C LYS A 324 9.44 13.22 5.87
N SER A 325 8.97 12.10 5.28
CA SER A 325 8.19 11.08 5.98
C SER A 325 8.95 10.50 7.18
N LEU A 326 10.25 10.22 7.02
CA LEU A 326 11.10 9.75 8.12
C LEU A 326 11.27 10.82 9.21
N ALA A 327 11.43 12.08 8.83
CA ALA A 327 11.55 13.19 9.78
C ALA A 327 10.24 13.41 10.59
N LEU A 328 9.08 13.36 9.92
CA LEU A 328 7.78 13.43 10.58
C LEU A 328 7.56 12.26 11.54
N ALA A 329 7.93 11.04 11.11
CA ALA A 329 7.82 9.85 11.94
C ALA A 329 8.73 9.93 13.19
N GLU A 330 9.97 10.37 13.01
CA GLU A 330 10.92 10.54 14.13
C GLU A 330 10.45 11.63 15.12
N LEU A 331 9.91 12.73 14.60
CA LEU A 331 9.29 13.78 15.43
C LEU A 331 8.15 13.19 16.27
N PHE A 332 7.19 12.47 15.64
CA PHE A 332 6.05 11.89 16.34
C PHE A 332 6.49 10.90 17.42
N ILE A 333 7.40 9.98 17.06
CA ILE A 333 7.97 9.02 18.02
C ILE A 333 8.63 9.72 19.20
N THR A 334 9.45 10.75 18.94
CA THR A 334 10.16 11.51 19.99
C THR A 334 9.20 12.22 20.92
N LEU A 335 8.14 12.85 20.39
CA LEU A 335 7.12 13.55 21.19
C LEU A 335 6.33 12.59 22.08
N ILE A 336 6.00 11.41 21.62
CA ILE A 336 5.28 10.40 22.40
C ILE A 336 6.22 9.77 23.45
N GLN A 337 7.42 9.36 23.05
CA GLN A 337 8.39 8.73 23.96
C GLN A 337 8.99 9.68 24.99
N GLY A 338 8.98 10.99 24.71
CA GLY A 338 9.41 12.02 25.65
C GLY A 338 8.32 12.49 26.63
N SER A 339 7.16 11.85 26.65
CA SER A 339 6.01 12.17 27.49
C SER A 339 5.59 10.99 28.37
N LYS A 340 4.62 11.21 29.27
CA LYS A 340 4.02 10.13 30.08
C LYS A 340 3.30 9.08 29.25
N SER A 341 2.93 9.42 28.01
CA SER A 341 2.31 8.46 27.10
C SER A 341 3.21 7.26 26.78
N ALA A 342 4.54 7.40 26.94
CA ALA A 342 5.49 6.31 26.79
C ALA A 342 5.27 5.13 27.77
N GLU A 343 4.64 5.39 28.92
CA GLU A 343 4.35 4.37 29.93
C GLU A 343 3.23 3.43 29.47
N VAL A 344 2.29 3.93 28.64
CA VAL A 344 1.09 3.21 28.21
C VAL A 344 1.03 2.95 26.71
N LEU A 345 1.93 3.53 25.91
CA LEU A 345 2.06 3.32 24.47
C LEU A 345 3.44 2.78 24.10
N LYS A 346 3.51 1.49 23.83
CA LYS A 346 4.76 0.84 23.40
C LYS A 346 4.94 0.99 21.89
N LEU A 347 6.01 1.64 21.44
CA LEU A 347 6.38 1.68 20.03
C LEU A 347 6.66 0.26 19.52
N ILE A 348 5.95 -0.14 18.43
CA ILE A 348 6.16 -1.42 17.73
C ILE A 348 6.75 -1.23 16.33
N THR A 349 6.72 -0.03 15.79
CA THR A 349 7.43 0.29 14.55
C THR A 349 8.94 0.27 14.77
N PRO A 350 9.73 -0.34 13.88
CA PRO A 350 11.19 -0.30 13.97
C PRO A 350 11.73 1.12 14.00
N ARG A 351 12.67 1.38 14.92
CA ARG A 351 13.25 2.72 15.08
C ARG A 351 14.16 3.12 13.92
N ALA A 352 14.86 2.14 13.34
CA ALA A 352 15.75 2.39 12.22
C ALA A 352 14.96 2.79 10.97
N GLY A 353 15.30 3.93 10.37
CA GLY A 353 14.62 4.45 9.18
C GLY A 353 14.63 3.47 7.99
N ALA A 354 15.72 2.72 7.81
CA ALA A 354 15.84 1.71 6.76
C ALA A 354 14.94 0.48 6.98
N ALA A 355 14.45 0.25 8.19
CA ALA A 355 13.63 -0.91 8.56
C ALA A 355 12.14 -0.58 8.73
N ARG A 356 11.67 0.61 8.34
CA ARG A 356 10.27 1.02 8.49
C ARG A 356 9.73 1.74 7.26
N GLY A 357 8.42 1.67 7.07
CA GLY A 357 7.67 2.44 6.06
C GLY A 357 7.38 3.89 6.49
N SER A 358 6.24 4.41 6.06
CA SER A 358 5.78 5.80 6.30
C SER A 358 4.69 5.90 7.37
N GLN A 359 4.51 4.88 8.19
CA GLN A 359 3.57 4.86 9.32
C GLN A 359 4.31 4.59 10.63
N VAL A 360 3.68 5.01 11.72
CA VAL A 360 4.14 4.75 13.09
C VAL A 360 3.01 4.07 13.84
N SER A 361 3.32 2.99 14.55
CA SER A 361 2.35 2.18 15.28
C SER A 361 2.79 1.99 16.72
N PHE A 362 1.83 2.12 17.62
CA PHE A 362 2.02 1.88 19.05
C PHE A 362 1.05 0.79 19.49
N LYS A 363 1.52 -0.09 20.37
CA LYS A 363 0.70 -1.03 21.09
C LYS A 363 0.21 -0.39 22.40
N ALA A 364 -1.10 -0.40 22.61
CA ALA A 364 -1.70 0.06 23.86
C ALA A 364 -1.39 -0.90 25.00
N SER A 365 -1.06 -0.37 26.20
CA SER A 365 -0.99 -1.16 27.41
C SER A 365 -2.41 -1.52 27.90
N PRO A 366 -2.54 -2.54 28.78
CA PRO A 366 -3.83 -2.90 29.37
C PRO A 366 -4.54 -1.75 30.12
N GLU A 367 -3.79 -0.75 30.56
CA GLU A 367 -4.33 0.45 31.23
C GLU A 367 -5.19 1.33 30.31
N LEU A 368 -4.93 1.28 29.00
CA LEU A 368 -5.73 1.92 27.94
C LEU A 368 -6.85 0.99 27.41
N GLY A 369 -7.06 -0.15 28.03
CA GLY A 369 -7.87 -1.21 27.46
C GLY A 369 -7.22 -1.77 26.20
N ASP A 370 -7.93 -1.72 25.08
CA ASP A 370 -7.37 -2.07 23.76
C ASP A 370 -6.87 -0.85 22.96
N GLY A 371 -7.05 0.36 23.48
CA GLY A 371 -6.69 1.61 22.81
C GLY A 371 -7.74 2.14 21.82
N TYR A 372 -8.80 1.39 21.51
CA TYR A 372 -9.88 1.85 20.63
C TYR A 372 -10.55 3.14 21.15
N PRO A 373 -10.94 3.26 22.42
CA PRO A 373 -11.52 4.49 22.95
C PRO A 373 -10.59 5.71 22.84
N LEU A 374 -9.28 5.51 23.00
CA LEU A 374 -8.31 6.59 22.80
C LEU A 374 -8.28 7.06 21.35
N MET A 375 -8.35 6.14 20.38
CA MET A 375 -8.42 6.51 18.96
C MET A 375 -9.72 7.27 18.66
N GLN A 376 -10.87 6.86 19.21
CA GLN A 376 -12.14 7.56 19.04
C GLN A 376 -12.11 8.98 19.67
N ALA A 377 -11.49 9.13 20.82
CA ALA A 377 -11.29 10.43 21.45
C ALA A 377 -10.37 11.34 20.62
N LEU A 378 -9.32 10.79 20.00
CA LEU A 378 -8.46 11.51 19.06
C LEU A 378 -9.25 12.02 17.86
N ILE A 379 -10.06 11.14 17.24
CA ILE A 379 -10.92 11.49 16.10
C ILE A 379 -11.90 12.60 16.48
N ALA A 380 -12.52 12.54 17.65
CA ALA A 380 -13.41 13.58 18.17
C ALA A 380 -12.69 14.93 18.36
N ARG A 381 -11.37 14.93 18.56
CA ARG A 381 -10.51 16.13 18.65
C ARG A 381 -9.90 16.51 17.30
N GLY A 382 -10.32 15.90 16.20
CA GLY A 382 -9.86 16.18 14.84
C GLY A 382 -8.54 15.53 14.46
N VAL A 383 -7.97 14.65 15.28
CA VAL A 383 -6.77 13.86 14.95
C VAL A 383 -7.22 12.49 14.44
N ILE A 384 -7.14 12.28 13.13
CA ILE A 384 -7.60 11.05 12.51
C ILE A 384 -6.40 10.12 12.29
N GLY A 385 -6.31 9.08 13.09
CA GLY A 385 -5.48 7.90 12.94
C GLY A 385 -6.35 6.66 12.81
N ASP A 386 -5.78 5.50 12.98
CA ASP A 386 -6.41 4.21 12.73
C ASP A 386 -6.15 3.25 13.90
N PHE A 387 -7.14 2.42 14.22
CA PHE A 387 -7.02 1.35 15.20
C PHE A 387 -6.98 -0.01 14.50
N ARG A 388 -6.03 -0.84 14.88
CA ARG A 388 -5.94 -2.25 14.44
C ARG A 388 -6.03 -3.18 15.63
N ALA A 389 -7.09 -3.98 15.62
CA ALA A 389 -7.29 -4.99 16.67
C ALA A 389 -6.07 -5.94 16.76
N PRO A 390 -5.72 -6.43 17.96
CA PRO A 390 -6.46 -6.20 19.20
C PRO A 390 -6.14 -4.88 19.93
N ASP A 391 -4.98 -4.25 19.68
CA ASP A 391 -4.45 -3.22 20.59
C ASP A 391 -3.46 -2.22 19.93
N ILE A 392 -3.55 -2.01 18.61
CA ILE A 392 -2.60 -1.17 17.88
C ILE A 392 -3.25 0.14 17.46
N LEU A 393 -2.64 1.26 17.85
CA LEU A 393 -2.90 2.60 17.30
C LEU A 393 -1.87 2.89 16.21
N ARG A 394 -2.35 3.29 15.03
CA ARG A 394 -1.53 3.46 13.84
C ARG A 394 -1.72 4.85 13.24
N PHE A 395 -0.60 5.48 12.84
CA PHE A 395 -0.56 6.83 12.31
C PHE A 395 0.28 6.87 11.04
N GLY A 396 -0.33 7.28 9.92
CA GLY A 396 0.32 7.44 8.63
C GLY A 396 0.87 8.85 8.45
N LEU A 397 2.18 8.96 8.29
CA LEU A 397 2.89 10.25 8.20
C LEU A 397 3.13 10.60 6.72
N THR A 398 2.09 11.11 6.04
CA THR A 398 2.15 11.44 4.61
C THR A 398 2.77 12.82 4.38
N PRO A 399 3.97 12.90 3.75
CA PRO A 399 4.74 14.14 3.61
C PRO A 399 4.12 15.14 2.63
N LEU A 400 3.23 14.71 1.73
CA LEU A 400 2.58 15.55 0.73
C LEU A 400 1.71 16.67 1.35
N TYR A 401 1.10 16.39 2.50
CA TYR A 401 0.16 17.33 3.10
C TYR A 401 0.36 17.57 4.59
N LEU A 402 1.08 16.71 5.32
CA LEU A 402 1.41 16.94 6.73
C LEU A 402 2.56 17.93 6.87
N ARG A 403 2.41 18.84 7.84
CA ARG A 403 3.44 19.74 8.32
C ARG A 403 4.05 19.22 9.61
N TYR A 404 5.20 19.71 9.98
CA TYR A 404 5.82 19.36 11.27
C TYR A 404 4.96 19.85 12.45
N CYS A 405 4.35 21.04 12.34
CA CYS A 405 3.43 21.53 13.38
C CYS A 405 2.15 20.68 13.48
N ASP A 406 1.65 20.09 12.39
CA ASP A 406 0.50 19.18 12.42
C ASP A 406 0.80 17.94 13.26
N VAL A 407 2.01 17.38 13.09
CA VAL A 407 2.49 16.21 13.86
C VAL A 407 2.71 16.56 15.32
N PHE A 408 3.25 17.75 15.61
CA PHE A 408 3.41 18.24 16.97
C PHE A 408 2.04 18.38 17.66
N ASP A 409 1.10 19.06 17.02
CA ASP A 409 -0.23 19.31 17.55
C ASP A 409 -1.00 17.99 17.78
N ALA A 410 -0.88 17.01 16.87
CA ALA A 410 -1.46 15.67 17.03
C ALA A 410 -0.87 14.93 18.25
N ALA A 411 0.45 14.96 18.42
CA ALA A 411 1.11 14.36 19.57
C ALA A 411 0.71 15.04 20.89
N ALA A 412 0.58 16.37 20.90
CA ALA A 412 0.14 17.13 22.07
C ALA A 412 -1.29 16.75 22.48
N ILE A 413 -2.21 16.62 21.52
CA ILE A 413 -3.59 16.18 21.77
C ILE A 413 -3.60 14.76 22.33
N LEU A 414 -2.83 13.83 21.75
CA LEU A 414 -2.74 12.45 22.22
C LEU A 414 -2.23 12.40 23.67
N ASN A 415 -1.15 13.11 23.97
CA ASN A 415 -0.59 13.17 25.32
C ASN A 415 -1.60 13.74 26.33
N HIS A 416 -2.29 14.82 25.96
CA HIS A 416 -3.33 15.43 26.79
C HIS A 416 -4.46 14.45 27.10
N LEU A 417 -4.98 13.73 26.09
CA LEU A 417 -6.05 12.76 26.29
C LEU A 417 -5.64 11.63 27.25
N ILE A 418 -4.40 11.16 27.16
CA ILE A 418 -3.87 10.15 28.09
C ILE A 418 -3.74 10.72 29.51
N GLU A 419 -3.16 11.90 29.67
CA GLU A 419 -2.93 12.53 30.97
C GLU A 419 -4.23 12.86 31.71
N THR A 420 -5.23 13.34 31.00
CA THR A 420 -6.55 13.74 31.57
C THR A 420 -7.53 12.59 31.65
N ARG A 421 -7.26 11.45 31.01
CA ARG A 421 -8.18 10.32 30.83
C ARG A 421 -9.50 10.68 30.13
N GLU A 422 -9.54 11.78 29.39
CA GLU A 422 -10.74 12.18 28.63
C GLU A 422 -11.18 11.13 27.59
N TRP A 423 -10.29 10.21 27.19
CA TRP A 423 -10.60 9.10 26.32
C TRP A 423 -11.51 8.04 26.99
N ASP A 424 -11.56 7.97 28.32
CA ASP A 424 -12.29 6.94 29.08
C ASP A 424 -13.75 7.38 29.34
N GLN A 425 -14.43 7.78 28.27
CA GLN A 425 -15.85 8.17 28.33
C GLN A 425 -16.73 7.15 27.58
N PRO A 426 -17.96 6.84 28.05
CA PRO A 426 -18.81 5.79 27.50
C PRO A 426 -19.01 5.88 25.97
N GLN A 427 -19.09 7.09 25.43
CA GLN A 427 -19.28 7.33 23.99
C GLN A 427 -18.13 6.82 23.13
N PHE A 428 -16.90 6.78 23.65
CA PHE A 428 -15.73 6.33 22.89
C PHE A 428 -15.55 4.81 22.91
N HIS A 429 -16.29 4.11 23.78
CA HIS A 429 -16.28 2.64 23.85
C HIS A 429 -17.27 1.98 22.86
N VAL A 430 -18.11 2.77 22.20
CA VAL A 430 -19.06 2.26 21.18
C VAL A 430 -18.29 1.92 19.92
N ARG A 431 -18.26 0.63 19.54
CA ARG A 431 -17.53 0.18 18.36
C ARG A 431 -18.30 0.42 17.09
N ALA A 432 -17.62 1.05 16.12
CA ALA A 432 -18.07 1.14 14.73
C ALA A 432 -17.47 0.00 13.89
N ALA A 433 -17.94 -0.17 12.67
CA ALA A 433 -17.43 -1.19 11.74
C ALA A 433 -15.99 -0.88 11.28
N VAL A 434 -15.62 0.39 11.24
CA VAL A 434 -14.27 0.90 10.96
C VAL A 434 -13.92 2.00 11.96
N THR A 435 -12.64 2.30 12.06
CA THR A 435 -12.14 3.32 13.00
C THR A 435 -12.71 4.69 12.68
#